data_f9aec47723ee0e4d69415f7f35a104eb
#
_entry.id   f9aec47723ee0e4d69415f7f35a104eb
#
_cell.length_a   1.000
_cell.length_b   1.000
_cell.length_c   1.000
_cell.angle_alpha   90.00
_cell.angle_beta   90.00
_cell.angle_gamma   90.00
#
_symmetry.space_group_name_H-M   'P 1'
#
loop_
_entity.id
_entity.type
_entity.pdbx_description
1 polymer ?
#
loop_
_entity_poly.entity_id
_entity_poly.type
_entity_poly.pdbx_seq_one_letter_code
_entity_poly.pdbx_strand_id
1 'polypeptide(L)'
;QRQMCIRDSRYITTRIVEMLARLRTMGASTLPVQGMYEKAVSYLHTQWLNEYRQMKENEKKGNKNGLPGEQSLHYLYICALDEQVAKRTDKTAYSYMIDRLEAGAPSDAIYDRALIATILHKAGKKVKADELARSILEYSVATPEMGRYFDTSKARYSWGRYRIPTQVV
;
A
#
# COMPACT_ATOMS: atom_id res chain seq x y z
N GLN A 1 20.80 8.63 -17.26
CA GLN A 1 21.00 9.16 -15.89
C GLN A 1 19.75 9.84 -15.32
N ARG A 2 19.02 10.70 -16.08
CA ARG A 2 17.79 11.37 -15.59
C ARG A 2 16.64 10.40 -15.24
N GLN A 3 16.47 9.30 -15.99
CA GLN A 3 15.41 8.34 -15.72
C GLN A 3 15.61 7.55 -14.41
N MET A 4 16.85 7.27 -14.04
CA MET A 4 17.18 6.57 -12.79
C MET A 4 16.87 7.44 -11.56
N CYS A 5 17.24 8.72 -11.59
CA CYS A 5 16.94 9.67 -10.50
C CYS A 5 15.42 9.88 -10.27
N ILE A 6 14.59 9.84 -11.31
CA ILE A 6 13.12 10.02 -11.18
C ILE A 6 12.47 8.78 -10.56
N ARG A 7 12.92 7.58 -10.90
CA ARG A 7 12.43 6.33 -10.30
C ARG A 7 12.78 6.24 -8.82
N ASP A 8 14.02 6.54 -8.47
CA ASP A 8 14.48 6.56 -7.07
C ASP A 8 13.75 7.61 -6.25
N SER A 9 13.46 8.78 -6.83
CA SER A 9 12.69 9.84 -6.18
C SER A 9 11.27 9.41 -5.79
N ARG A 10 10.52 8.70 -6.67
CA ARG A 10 9.17 8.22 -6.35
C ARG A 10 9.21 7.21 -5.20
N TYR A 11 10.11 6.25 -5.26
CA TYR A 11 10.24 5.22 -4.21
C TYR A 11 10.57 5.85 -2.85
N ILE A 12 11.63 6.67 -2.80
CA ILE A 12 12.07 7.33 -1.56
C ILE A 12 10.95 8.24 -1.02
N THR A 13 10.32 9.05 -1.88
CA THR A 13 9.22 9.92 -1.50
C THR A 13 8.05 9.13 -0.91
N THR A 14 7.68 8.01 -1.52
CA THR A 14 6.61 7.12 -1.02
C THR A 14 6.96 6.62 0.39
N ARG A 15 8.20 6.16 0.63
CA ARG A 15 8.61 5.64 1.93
C ARG A 15 8.62 6.71 3.02
N ILE A 16 9.09 7.91 2.69
CA ILE A 16 9.09 9.04 3.64
C ILE A 16 7.65 9.44 3.99
N VAL A 17 6.78 9.60 3.01
CA VAL A 17 5.39 9.98 3.24
C VAL A 17 4.64 8.91 4.04
N GLU A 18 4.85 7.63 3.74
CA GLU A 18 4.27 6.53 4.50
C GLU A 18 4.73 6.54 5.96
N MET A 19 6.03 6.72 6.20
CA MET A 19 6.57 6.82 7.56
C MET A 19 5.96 7.99 8.33
N LEU A 20 5.84 9.17 7.71
CA LEU A 20 5.22 10.34 8.32
C LEU A 20 3.71 10.11 8.59
N ALA A 21 2.99 9.44 7.69
CA ALA A 21 1.60 9.06 7.90
C ALA A 21 1.45 8.11 9.09
N ARG A 22 2.33 7.10 9.22
CA ARG A 22 2.36 6.19 10.37
C ARG A 22 2.65 6.94 11.68
N LEU A 23 3.62 7.84 11.70
CA LEU A 23 3.93 8.66 12.88
C LEU A 23 2.72 9.49 13.32
N ARG A 24 1.95 10.03 12.38
CA ARG A 24 0.71 10.76 12.68
C ARG A 24 -0.34 9.86 13.33
N THR A 25 -0.53 8.63 12.84
CA THR A 25 -1.47 7.68 13.48
C THR A 25 -1.06 7.32 14.90
N MET A 26 0.23 7.42 15.21
CA MET A 26 0.79 7.20 16.56
C MET A 26 0.74 8.46 17.43
N GLY A 27 0.16 9.57 16.95
CA GLY A 27 0.06 10.82 17.68
C GLY A 27 1.31 11.70 17.66
N ALA A 28 2.33 11.36 16.87
CA ALA A 28 3.53 12.18 16.75
C ALA A 28 3.25 13.46 15.96
N SER A 29 3.79 14.60 16.44
CA SER A 29 3.68 15.85 15.72
C SER A 29 4.59 15.90 14.49
N THR A 30 4.00 16.14 13.32
CA THR A 30 4.72 16.32 12.06
C THR A 30 4.68 17.78 11.57
N LEU A 31 4.26 18.71 12.42
CA LEU A 31 4.13 20.14 12.09
C LEU A 31 5.37 20.74 11.43
N PRO A 32 6.61 20.49 11.92
CA PRO A 32 7.80 21.07 11.31
C PRO A 32 8.02 20.68 9.84
N VAL A 33 7.49 19.55 9.40
CA VAL A 33 7.64 19.02 8.04
C VAL A 33 6.35 19.04 7.22
N GLN A 34 5.30 19.70 7.72
CA GLN A 34 3.97 19.70 7.12
C GLN A 34 3.98 20.16 5.66
N GLY A 35 4.65 21.26 5.34
CA GLY A 35 4.73 21.77 3.97
C GLY A 35 5.47 20.83 3.01
N MET A 36 6.48 20.11 3.50
CA MET A 36 7.17 19.08 2.73
C MET A 36 6.25 17.87 2.48
N TYR A 37 5.56 17.43 3.53
CA TYR A 37 4.61 16.33 3.46
C TYR A 37 3.51 16.58 2.40
N GLU A 38 2.88 17.76 2.42
CA GLU A 38 1.83 18.12 1.48
C GLU A 38 2.30 18.15 0.02
N LYS A 39 3.50 18.71 -0.22
CA LYS A 39 4.11 18.70 -1.57
C LYS A 39 4.41 17.28 -2.04
N ALA A 40 4.95 16.45 -1.15
CA ALA A 40 5.27 15.07 -1.43
C ALA A 40 4.00 14.24 -1.73
N VAL A 41 2.93 14.40 -0.94
CA VAL A 41 1.63 13.77 -1.19
C VAL A 41 1.06 14.19 -2.54
N SER A 42 1.11 15.49 -2.88
CA SER A 42 0.64 16.01 -4.18
C SER A 42 1.41 15.39 -5.36
N TYR A 43 2.72 15.25 -5.22
CA TYR A 43 3.55 14.57 -6.21
C TYR A 43 3.14 13.10 -6.38
N LEU A 44 2.98 12.37 -5.27
CA LEU A 44 2.58 10.96 -5.31
C LEU A 44 1.18 10.77 -5.90
N HIS A 45 0.24 11.67 -5.58
CA HIS A 45 -1.10 11.68 -6.17
C HIS A 45 -1.06 11.81 -7.70
N THR A 46 -0.23 12.72 -8.21
CA THR A 46 -0.05 12.89 -9.66
C THR A 46 0.50 11.63 -10.31
N GLN A 47 1.51 10.99 -9.71
CA GLN A 47 2.09 9.74 -10.22
C GLN A 47 1.08 8.59 -10.21
N TRP A 48 0.29 8.49 -9.15
CA TRP A 48 -0.77 7.51 -8.99
C TRP A 48 -1.90 7.70 -10.02
N LEU A 49 -2.33 8.94 -10.28
CA LEU A 49 -3.31 9.25 -11.32
C LEU A 49 -2.81 8.89 -12.73
N ASN A 50 -1.53 9.06 -12.99
CA ASN A 50 -0.93 8.66 -14.28
C ASN A 50 -1.02 7.14 -14.48
N GLU A 51 -0.77 6.36 -13.43
CA GLU A 51 -0.93 4.90 -13.47
C GLU A 51 -2.40 4.50 -13.72
N TYR A 52 -3.35 5.14 -13.02
CA TYR A 52 -4.78 4.94 -13.26
C TYR A 52 -5.14 5.19 -14.74
N ARG A 53 -4.68 6.30 -15.32
CA ARG A 53 -4.94 6.61 -16.73
C ARG A 53 -4.37 5.56 -17.67
N GLN A 54 -3.15 5.09 -17.41
CA GLN A 54 -2.53 4.00 -18.17
C GLN A 54 -3.32 2.70 -18.07
N MET A 55 -3.80 2.35 -16.89
CA MET A 55 -4.66 1.16 -16.70
C MET A 55 -5.95 1.30 -17.51
N LYS A 56 -6.60 2.48 -17.49
CA LYS A 56 -7.82 2.73 -18.28
C LYS A 56 -7.57 2.67 -19.81
N GLU A 57 -6.44 3.15 -20.27
CA GLU A 57 -6.05 3.05 -21.67
C GLU A 57 -5.79 1.60 -22.10
N ASN A 58 -5.14 0.81 -21.24
CA ASN A 58 -4.92 -0.62 -21.48
C ASN A 58 -6.25 -1.38 -21.59
N GLU A 59 -7.23 -1.08 -20.74
CA GLU A 59 -8.57 -1.67 -20.84
C GLU A 59 -9.26 -1.33 -22.19
N LYS A 60 -9.16 -0.08 -22.64
CA LYS A 60 -9.70 0.32 -23.94
C LYS A 60 -9.08 -0.46 -25.10
N LYS A 61 -7.82 -0.87 -24.97
CA LYS A 61 -7.11 -1.71 -25.95
C LYS A 61 -7.41 -3.21 -25.80
N GLY A 62 -8.33 -3.59 -24.91
CA GLY A 62 -8.71 -4.98 -24.68
C GLY A 62 -7.73 -5.76 -23.78
N ASN A 63 -6.75 -5.10 -23.19
CA ASN A 63 -5.81 -5.74 -22.27
C ASN A 63 -6.42 -5.88 -20.86
N LYS A 64 -6.21 -7.03 -20.24
CA LYS A 64 -6.59 -7.22 -18.84
C LYS A 64 -5.54 -6.55 -17.93
N ASN A 65 -5.99 -5.63 -17.08
CA ASN A 65 -5.13 -5.08 -16.04
C ASN A 65 -5.04 -6.05 -14.86
N GLY A 66 -3.84 -6.16 -14.30
CA GLY A 66 -3.60 -6.82 -13.02
C GLY A 66 -3.95 -5.93 -11.83
N LEU A 67 -3.33 -6.23 -10.69
CA LEU A 67 -3.36 -5.39 -9.49
C LEU A 67 -2.62 -4.07 -9.76
N PRO A 68 -2.98 -2.99 -9.01
CA PRO A 68 -2.18 -1.77 -8.97
C PRO A 68 -0.71 -2.08 -8.64
N GLY A 69 0.20 -1.34 -9.25
CA GLY A 69 1.62 -1.50 -9.00
C GLY A 69 2.01 -1.20 -7.54
N GLU A 70 3.19 -1.65 -7.13
CA GLU A 70 3.67 -1.52 -5.75
C GLU A 70 3.58 -0.08 -5.22
N GLN A 71 4.01 0.90 -6.00
CA GLN A 71 3.98 2.30 -5.57
C GLN A 71 2.56 2.85 -5.43
N SER A 72 1.63 2.38 -6.24
CA SER A 72 0.21 2.74 -6.13
C SER A 72 -0.45 2.05 -4.94
N LEU A 73 -0.07 0.82 -4.63
CA LEU A 73 -0.50 0.13 -3.41
C LEU A 73 -0.08 0.92 -2.15
N HIS A 74 1.17 1.37 -2.09
CA HIS A 74 1.65 2.20 -0.98
C HIS A 74 0.93 3.56 -0.89
N TYR A 75 0.60 4.19 -2.02
CA TYR A 75 -0.19 5.42 -2.01
C TYR A 75 -1.61 5.19 -1.44
N LEU A 76 -2.27 4.11 -1.83
CA LEU A 76 -3.57 3.73 -1.26
C LEU A 76 -3.47 3.43 0.25
N TYR A 77 -2.36 2.83 0.68
CA TYR A 77 -2.10 2.62 2.11
C TYR A 77 -1.89 3.92 2.87
N ILE A 78 -1.20 4.91 2.29
CA ILE A 78 -1.10 6.26 2.86
C ILE A 78 -2.50 6.88 3.00
N CYS A 79 -3.38 6.73 2.00
CA CYS A 79 -4.78 7.17 2.10
C CYS A 79 -5.54 6.46 3.24
N ALA A 80 -5.23 5.18 3.49
CA ALA A 80 -5.84 4.43 4.60
C ALA A 80 -5.37 4.91 5.98
N LEU A 81 -4.14 5.44 6.08
CA LEU A 81 -3.57 5.98 7.31
C LEU A 81 -3.96 7.45 7.57
N ASP A 82 -4.04 8.27 6.52
CA ASP A 82 -4.28 9.71 6.61
C ASP A 82 -5.55 10.11 5.86
N GLU A 83 -6.63 10.38 6.62
CA GLU A 83 -7.92 10.81 6.05
C GLU A 83 -7.82 12.10 5.24
N GLN A 84 -6.90 13.01 5.55
CA GLN A 84 -6.76 14.25 4.79
C GLN A 84 -6.23 13.98 3.39
N VAL A 85 -5.35 12.98 3.25
CA VAL A 85 -4.88 12.50 1.94
C VAL A 85 -6.03 11.83 1.20
N ALA A 86 -6.78 10.95 1.86
CA ALA A 86 -7.93 10.27 1.27
C ALA A 86 -8.99 11.25 0.74
N LYS A 87 -9.31 12.30 1.51
CA LYS A 87 -10.30 13.33 1.12
C LYS A 87 -9.89 14.13 -0.12
N ARG A 88 -8.59 14.30 -0.37
CA ARG A 88 -8.04 15.03 -1.52
C ARG A 88 -7.81 14.14 -2.75
N THR A 89 -7.88 12.82 -2.57
CA THR A 89 -7.65 11.85 -3.65
C THR A 89 -8.86 11.82 -4.60
N ASP A 90 -8.59 11.68 -5.91
CA ASP A 90 -9.63 11.52 -6.91
C ASP A 90 -10.51 10.30 -6.63
N LYS A 91 -11.80 10.54 -6.42
CA LYS A 91 -12.74 9.50 -5.97
C LYS A 91 -12.98 8.42 -7.02
N THR A 92 -12.99 8.79 -8.30
CA THR A 92 -13.23 7.84 -9.40
C THR A 92 -12.05 6.90 -9.55
N ALA A 93 -10.84 7.44 -9.56
CA ALA A 93 -9.62 6.65 -9.61
C ALA A 93 -9.46 5.79 -8.34
N TYR A 94 -9.80 6.33 -7.17
CA TYR A 94 -9.75 5.60 -5.91
C TYR A 94 -10.69 4.40 -5.94
N SER A 95 -11.98 4.59 -6.27
CA SER A 95 -12.95 3.50 -6.38
C SER A 95 -12.49 2.41 -7.35
N TYR A 96 -12.03 2.82 -8.54
CA TYR A 96 -11.51 1.88 -9.53
C TYR A 96 -10.36 1.02 -8.98
N MET A 97 -9.38 1.64 -8.30
CA MET A 97 -8.24 0.91 -7.73
C MET A 97 -8.67 -0.03 -6.59
N ILE A 98 -9.61 0.41 -5.74
CA ILE A 98 -10.18 -0.44 -4.67
C ILE A 98 -10.91 -1.65 -5.25
N ASP A 99 -11.73 -1.46 -6.28
CA ASP A 99 -12.44 -2.57 -6.94
C ASP A 99 -11.46 -3.57 -7.58
N ARG A 100 -10.33 -3.09 -8.10
CA ARG A 100 -9.25 -3.96 -8.58
C ARG A 100 -8.58 -4.76 -7.47
N LEU A 101 -8.36 -4.15 -6.31
CA LEU A 101 -7.80 -4.87 -5.14
C LEU A 101 -8.79 -5.91 -4.60
N GLU A 102 -10.10 -5.58 -4.58
CA GLU A 102 -11.13 -6.50 -4.11
C GLU A 102 -11.29 -7.71 -5.03
N ALA A 103 -11.29 -7.50 -6.35
CA ALA A 103 -11.45 -8.56 -7.36
C ALA A 103 -10.16 -9.33 -7.64
N GLY A 104 -9.02 -8.82 -7.24
CA GLY A 104 -7.71 -9.41 -7.54
C GLY A 104 -7.44 -10.67 -6.73
N ALA A 105 -6.59 -11.54 -7.30
CA ALA A 105 -6.06 -12.68 -6.57
C ALA A 105 -5.17 -12.21 -5.40
N PRO A 106 -5.19 -12.91 -4.25
CA PRO A 106 -4.32 -12.58 -3.13
C PRO A 106 -2.85 -12.61 -3.54
N SER A 107 -2.08 -11.62 -3.10
CA SER A 107 -0.62 -11.66 -3.25
C SER A 107 -0.03 -12.83 -2.45
N ASP A 108 1.00 -13.48 -2.97
CA ASP A 108 1.74 -14.52 -2.25
C ASP A 108 2.56 -13.94 -1.08
N ALA A 109 2.85 -12.64 -1.09
CA ALA A 109 3.61 -11.98 -0.03
C ALA A 109 2.68 -11.54 1.12
N ILE A 110 2.99 -11.97 2.34
CA ILE A 110 2.25 -11.59 3.56
C ILE A 110 2.17 -10.06 3.70
N TYR A 111 3.27 -9.37 3.46
CA TYR A 111 3.33 -7.92 3.53
C TYR A 111 2.28 -7.24 2.62
N ASP A 112 2.16 -7.69 1.36
CA ASP A 112 1.18 -7.13 0.43
C ASP A 112 -0.24 -7.45 0.85
N ARG A 113 -0.50 -8.68 1.33
CA ARG A 113 -1.81 -9.03 1.86
C ARG A 113 -2.22 -8.14 3.02
N ALA A 114 -1.29 -7.84 3.93
CA ALA A 114 -1.54 -6.97 5.07
C ALA A 114 -1.87 -5.54 4.63
N LEU A 115 -1.11 -4.98 3.67
CA LEU A 115 -1.42 -3.68 3.10
C LEU A 115 -2.80 -3.67 2.42
N ILE A 116 -3.08 -4.66 1.57
CA ILE A 116 -4.36 -4.76 0.86
C ILE A 116 -5.52 -4.93 1.84
N ALA A 117 -5.39 -5.79 2.85
CA ALA A 117 -6.41 -5.97 3.88
C ALA A 117 -6.72 -4.65 4.61
N THR A 118 -5.69 -3.90 4.99
CA THR A 118 -5.85 -2.60 5.65
C THR A 118 -6.53 -1.57 4.73
N ILE A 119 -6.12 -1.49 3.47
CA ILE A 119 -6.72 -0.60 2.47
C ILE A 119 -8.20 -0.94 2.27
N LEU A 120 -8.52 -2.21 2.04
CA LEU A 120 -9.90 -2.66 1.82
C LEU A 120 -10.77 -2.46 3.05
N HIS A 121 -10.26 -2.72 4.25
CA HIS A 121 -10.98 -2.45 5.49
C HIS A 121 -11.36 -0.97 5.62
N LYS A 122 -10.41 -0.06 5.40
CA LYS A 122 -10.64 1.40 5.42
C LYS A 122 -11.57 1.88 4.31
N ALA A 123 -11.55 1.21 3.16
CA ALA A 123 -12.47 1.48 2.04
C ALA A 123 -13.88 0.87 2.24
N GLY A 124 -14.15 0.19 3.36
CA GLY A 124 -15.45 -0.41 3.67
C GLY A 124 -15.68 -1.81 3.08
N LYS A 125 -14.70 -2.39 2.39
CA LYS A 125 -14.74 -3.76 1.80
C LYS A 125 -14.38 -4.82 2.87
N LYS A 126 -15.14 -4.84 3.96
CA LYS A 126 -14.82 -5.62 5.18
C LYS A 126 -14.69 -7.12 4.93
N VAL A 127 -15.60 -7.71 4.12
CA VAL A 127 -15.60 -9.16 3.87
C VAL A 127 -14.28 -9.62 3.28
N LYS A 128 -13.80 -8.94 2.23
CA LYS A 128 -12.53 -9.27 1.59
C LYS A 128 -11.33 -8.95 2.47
N ALA A 129 -11.40 -7.86 3.22
CA ALA A 129 -10.35 -7.50 4.20
C ALA A 129 -10.20 -8.59 5.27
N ASP A 130 -11.30 -9.08 5.84
CA ASP A 130 -11.29 -10.12 6.86
C ASP A 130 -10.81 -11.47 6.30
N GLU A 131 -11.18 -11.81 5.05
CA GLU A 131 -10.66 -12.99 4.35
C GLU A 131 -9.13 -12.94 4.24
N LEU A 132 -8.60 -11.81 3.78
CA LEU A 132 -7.15 -11.62 3.65
C LEU A 132 -6.44 -11.65 5.02
N ALA A 133 -7.00 -11.00 6.03
CA ALA A 133 -6.46 -11.00 7.38
C ALA A 133 -6.40 -12.42 7.97
N ARG A 134 -7.44 -13.23 7.80
CA ARG A 134 -7.44 -14.65 8.22
C ARG A 134 -6.38 -15.44 7.49
N SER A 135 -6.26 -15.26 6.16
CA SER A 135 -5.24 -15.95 5.37
C SER A 135 -3.80 -15.63 5.82
N ILE A 136 -3.55 -14.43 6.36
CA ILE A 136 -2.27 -14.06 6.94
C ILE A 136 -1.98 -14.87 8.21
N LEU A 137 -3.00 -15.08 9.06
CA LEU A 137 -2.85 -15.83 10.31
C LEU A 137 -2.44 -17.29 10.09
N GLU A 138 -2.79 -17.89 8.94
CA GLU A 138 -2.38 -19.24 8.57
C GLU A 138 -0.86 -19.40 8.43
N TYR A 139 -0.14 -18.31 8.16
CA TYR A 139 1.32 -18.29 8.08
C TYR A 139 1.99 -17.95 9.42
N SER A 140 1.21 -17.70 10.47
CA SER A 140 1.75 -17.40 11.79
C SER A 140 2.06 -18.67 12.57
N VAL A 141 3.13 -18.60 13.34
CA VAL A 141 3.55 -19.64 14.29
C VAL A 141 3.53 -19.03 15.68
N ALA A 142 3.07 -19.78 16.66
CA ALA A 142 3.11 -19.37 18.06
C ALA A 142 3.96 -20.37 18.86
N THR A 143 4.95 -19.86 19.59
CA THR A 143 5.77 -20.64 20.53
C THR A 143 5.76 -19.98 21.91
N PRO A 144 5.92 -20.74 22.99
CA PRO A 144 5.99 -20.17 24.34
C PRO A 144 7.14 -19.15 24.49
N GLU A 145 8.28 -19.41 23.84
CA GLU A 145 9.50 -18.61 23.98
C GLU A 145 9.48 -17.32 23.15
N MET A 146 8.91 -17.38 21.91
CA MET A 146 8.97 -16.29 20.95
C MET A 146 7.63 -15.57 20.74
N GLY A 147 6.57 -16.08 21.35
CA GLY A 147 5.23 -15.58 21.08
C GLY A 147 4.76 -15.91 19.66
N ARG A 148 3.98 -15.02 19.05
CA ARG A 148 3.46 -15.21 17.69
C ARG A 148 4.31 -14.44 16.68
N TYR A 149 4.75 -15.12 15.63
CA TYR A 149 5.53 -14.54 14.52
C TYR A 149 5.17 -15.22 13.20
N PHE A 150 5.60 -14.64 12.08
CA PHE A 150 5.41 -15.24 10.76
C PHE A 150 6.61 -16.11 10.38
N ASP A 151 6.34 -17.39 10.07
CA ASP A 151 7.36 -18.30 9.59
C ASP A 151 7.79 -17.93 8.17
N THR A 152 9.02 -17.46 8.08
CA THR A 152 9.61 -16.96 6.85
C THR A 152 9.96 -18.06 5.86
N SER A 153 9.96 -19.32 6.27
CA SER A 153 10.14 -20.48 5.37
C SER A 153 8.91 -20.76 4.51
N LYS A 154 7.72 -20.35 5.01
CA LYS A 154 6.42 -20.55 4.36
C LYS A 154 5.91 -19.31 3.61
N ALA A 155 6.48 -18.15 3.86
CA ALA A 155 6.06 -16.89 3.28
C ALA A 155 7.03 -16.46 2.18
N ARG A 156 6.53 -16.19 0.96
CA ARG A 156 7.35 -15.59 -0.08
C ARG A 156 7.76 -14.17 0.29
N TYR A 157 9.04 -13.90 0.21
CA TYR A 157 9.61 -12.56 0.31
C TYR A 157 9.90 -12.01 -1.07
N SER A 158 9.56 -10.76 -1.31
CA SER A 158 10.17 -10.01 -2.41
C SER A 158 11.54 -9.48 -1.97
N TRP A 159 12.43 -9.26 -2.92
CA TRP A 159 13.82 -8.81 -2.68
C TRP A 159 13.94 -7.50 -1.88
N GLY A 160 12.92 -6.68 -1.83
CA GLY A 160 12.88 -5.42 -1.07
C GLY A 160 12.12 -5.50 0.25
N ARG A 161 11.64 -6.68 0.66
CA ARG A 161 10.76 -6.87 1.80
C ARG A 161 11.36 -7.85 2.78
N TYR A 162 12.19 -7.29 3.64
CA TYR A 162 12.92 -8.03 4.67
C TYR A 162 11.98 -8.63 5.72
N ARG A 163 12.51 -9.62 6.48
CA ARG A 163 11.81 -10.31 7.57
C ARG A 163 11.17 -9.34 8.56
N ILE A 164 11.88 -8.30 8.98
CA ILE A 164 11.42 -7.33 9.97
C ILE A 164 10.18 -6.55 9.51
N PRO A 165 10.14 -5.89 8.32
CA PRO A 165 8.94 -5.22 7.85
C PRO A 165 7.70 -6.12 7.80
N THR A 166 7.85 -7.39 7.45
CA THR A 166 6.75 -8.36 7.41
C THR A 166 6.20 -8.66 8.81
N GLN A 167 7.01 -8.59 9.85
CA GLN A 167 6.57 -8.80 11.24
C GLN A 167 5.86 -7.58 11.84
N VAL A 168 6.05 -6.39 11.26
CA VAL A 168 5.59 -5.12 11.82
C VAL A 168 4.34 -4.56 11.10
N VAL A 169 4.02 -5.04 9.91
CA VAL A 169 2.78 -4.67 9.18
C VAL A 169 1.59 -5.38 9.77
#